data_3a67291c1ddfcb8720e9d8c3f511f816
#
_entry.id   3a67291c1ddfcb8720e9d8c3f511f816
#
_cell.length_a   1.000
_cell.length_b   1.000
_cell.length_c   1.000
_cell.angle_alpha   90.00
_cell.angle_beta   90.00
_cell.angle_gamma   90.00
#
_symmetry.space_group_name_H-M   'P 1'
#
loop_
_entity.id
_entity.type
_entity.pdbx_description
1 polymer ?
#
loop_
_entity_poly.entity_id
_entity_poly.type
_entity_poly.pdbx_seq_one_letter_code
_entity_poly.pdbx_strand_id
1 'polypeptide(L)'
;MSTRRESRYVRFAKLAYEIALETFEPYTHVKSKHVFTQPQLASCVLVMFYLDLSYRDMEEWLLASSEVVSTLRLKRIPDHTTLCRMFKRMTMAKIRA
;
A
#
# COMPACT_ATOMS: atom_id res chain seq x y z
N MET A 1 -12.92 4.83 29.65
CA MET A 1 -11.92 4.45 28.71
C MET A 1 -12.03 5.23 27.42
N SER A 2 -11.02 5.87 27.10
CA SER A 2 -11.10 6.60 25.86
C SER A 2 -10.72 5.68 24.73
N THR A 3 -11.65 5.47 23.90
CA THR A 3 -11.37 4.81 22.66
C THR A 3 -10.62 5.77 21.79
N ARG A 4 -9.48 5.39 21.35
CA ARG A 4 -8.79 6.17 20.38
C ARG A 4 -9.59 6.19 19.11
N ARG A 5 -9.85 7.38 18.63
CA ARG A 5 -10.43 7.51 17.32
C ARG A 5 -9.38 7.18 16.27
N GLU A 6 -9.70 6.25 15.41
CA GLU A 6 -8.85 6.03 14.26
C GLU A 6 -9.01 7.18 13.29
N SER A 7 -7.91 7.62 12.72
CA SER A 7 -7.99 8.64 11.67
C SER A 7 -8.63 8.02 10.44
N ARG A 8 -9.18 8.89 9.59
CA ARG A 8 -9.75 8.42 8.32
C ARG A 8 -8.69 7.78 7.44
N TYR A 9 -7.43 8.17 7.60
CA TYR A 9 -6.33 7.60 6.84
C TYR A 9 -6.09 6.15 7.23
N VAL A 10 -6.11 5.88 8.51
CA VAL A 10 -5.96 4.51 9.01
C VAL A 10 -7.12 3.65 8.57
N ARG A 11 -8.35 4.17 8.68
CA ARG A 11 -9.54 3.42 8.24
C ARG A 11 -9.49 3.12 6.76
N PHE A 12 -9.08 4.10 5.95
CA PHE A 12 -8.97 3.86 4.51
C PHE A 12 -7.89 2.83 4.22
N ALA A 13 -6.75 2.93 4.91
CA ALA A 13 -5.66 1.98 4.73
C ALA A 13 -6.10 0.55 5.07
N LYS A 14 -6.86 0.39 6.14
CA LYS A 14 -7.39 -0.93 6.49
C LYS A 14 -8.29 -1.49 5.39
N LEU A 15 -9.19 -0.66 4.90
CA LEU A 15 -10.11 -1.08 3.84
C LEU A 15 -9.33 -1.43 2.57
N ALA A 16 -8.38 -0.58 2.20
CA ALA A 16 -7.57 -0.82 1.00
C ALA A 16 -6.80 -2.13 1.12
N TYR A 17 -6.25 -2.39 2.30
CA TYR A 17 -5.50 -3.61 2.52
C TYR A 17 -6.38 -4.84 2.44
N GLU A 18 -7.57 -4.77 3.02
CA GLU A 18 -8.51 -5.90 2.95
C GLU A 18 -8.90 -6.21 1.51
N ILE A 19 -9.21 -5.17 0.75
CA ILE A 19 -9.55 -5.34 -0.66
C ILE A 19 -8.36 -5.92 -1.43
N ALA A 20 -7.17 -5.40 -1.15
CA ALA A 20 -5.98 -5.86 -1.85
C ALA A 20 -5.65 -7.32 -1.51
N LEU A 21 -5.88 -7.73 -0.27
CA LEU A 21 -5.66 -9.13 0.12
C LEU A 21 -6.56 -10.08 -0.65
N GLU A 22 -7.77 -9.63 -0.99
CA GLU A 22 -8.69 -10.45 -1.76
C GLU A 22 -8.39 -10.41 -3.25
N THR A 23 -7.72 -9.38 -3.72
CA THR A 23 -7.52 -9.15 -5.14
C THR A 23 -6.18 -9.65 -5.64
N PHE A 24 -5.13 -9.54 -4.84
CA PHE A 24 -3.77 -9.84 -5.26
C PHE A 24 -3.17 -10.97 -4.46
N GLU A 25 -2.42 -11.83 -5.14
CA GLU A 25 -1.60 -12.81 -4.46
C GLU A 25 -0.42 -12.11 -3.79
N PRO A 26 0.09 -12.66 -2.68
CA PRO A 26 1.18 -12.00 -1.95
C PRO A 26 2.41 -11.74 -2.82
N TYR A 27 2.79 -12.72 -3.64
CA TYR A 27 4.01 -12.61 -4.43
C TYR A 27 3.79 -13.14 -5.82
N THR A 28 4.52 -12.56 -6.79
CA THR A 28 4.44 -13.02 -8.16
C THR A 28 5.37 -14.18 -8.43
N HIS A 29 6.48 -14.28 -7.69
CA HIS A 29 7.49 -15.32 -7.87
C HIS A 29 7.88 -15.91 -6.54
N VAL A 30 8.02 -17.23 -6.53
CA VAL A 30 8.47 -17.95 -5.34
C VAL A 30 9.86 -17.51 -4.91
N LYS A 31 10.71 -17.18 -5.87
CA LYS A 31 12.11 -16.81 -5.59
C LYS A 31 12.33 -15.31 -5.40
N SER A 32 11.27 -14.53 -5.40
CA SER A 32 11.39 -13.09 -5.20
C SER A 32 11.88 -12.77 -3.79
N LYS A 33 12.58 -11.66 -3.63
CA LYS A 33 12.84 -11.13 -2.32
C LYS A 33 11.53 -10.63 -1.74
N HIS A 34 11.13 -11.21 -0.62
CA HIS A 34 9.81 -10.94 -0.06
C HIS A 34 9.87 -9.82 0.98
N VAL A 35 10.26 -8.63 0.55
CA VAL A 35 10.25 -7.46 1.42
C VAL A 35 8.85 -6.88 1.52
N PHE A 36 8.14 -6.86 0.39
CA PHE A 36 6.76 -6.37 0.32
C PHE A 36 5.89 -7.40 -0.36
N THR A 37 4.66 -7.53 0.13
CA THR A 37 3.66 -8.31 -0.59
C THR A 37 2.94 -7.40 -1.58
N GLN A 38 2.34 -8.00 -2.61
CA GLN A 38 1.54 -7.23 -3.55
C GLN A 38 0.39 -6.48 -2.86
N PRO A 39 -0.36 -7.11 -1.94
CA PRO A 39 -1.41 -6.37 -1.22
C PRO A 39 -0.88 -5.16 -0.47
N GLN A 40 0.31 -5.26 0.13
CA GLN A 40 0.89 -4.11 0.82
C GLN A 40 1.17 -2.97 -0.14
N LEU A 41 1.79 -3.27 -1.27
CA LEU A 41 2.13 -2.25 -2.25
C LEU A 41 0.88 -1.67 -2.92
N ALA A 42 -0.10 -2.53 -3.23
CA ALA A 42 -1.35 -2.07 -3.81
C ALA A 42 -2.08 -1.13 -2.86
N SER A 43 -2.08 -1.45 -1.56
CA SER A 43 -2.69 -0.60 -0.55
C SER A 43 -2.02 0.76 -0.50
N CYS A 44 -0.69 0.78 -0.59
CA CYS A 44 0.05 2.04 -0.61
C CYS A 44 -0.34 2.89 -1.81
N VAL A 45 -0.50 2.26 -2.97
CA VAL A 45 -0.90 2.98 -4.18
C VAL A 45 -2.31 3.55 -4.02
N LEU A 46 -3.22 2.76 -3.45
CA LEU A 46 -4.59 3.22 -3.23
C LEU A 46 -4.63 4.40 -2.25
N VAL A 47 -3.86 4.33 -1.18
CA VAL A 47 -3.78 5.44 -0.22
C VAL A 47 -3.18 6.66 -0.89
N MET A 48 -2.17 6.46 -1.72
CA MET A 48 -1.56 7.56 -2.47
C MET A 48 -2.59 8.31 -3.31
N PHE A 49 -3.44 7.57 -4.03
CA PHE A 49 -4.50 8.21 -4.82
C PHE A 49 -5.54 8.88 -3.95
N TYR A 50 -5.88 8.27 -2.83
CA TYR A 50 -6.83 8.85 -1.89
C TYR A 50 -6.34 10.21 -1.39
N LEU A 51 -5.03 10.32 -1.17
CA LEU A 51 -4.42 11.56 -0.66
C LEU A 51 -3.97 12.49 -1.78
N ASP A 52 -4.05 12.04 -3.01
CA ASP A 52 -3.62 12.82 -4.18
C ASP A 52 -2.14 13.20 -4.08
N LEU A 53 -1.31 12.23 -3.76
CA LEU A 53 0.12 12.43 -3.61
C LEU A 53 0.88 11.85 -4.80
N SER A 54 2.04 12.44 -5.11
CA SER A 54 2.97 11.84 -6.06
C SER A 54 3.65 10.65 -5.40
N TYR A 55 4.35 9.84 -6.21
CA TYR A 55 5.08 8.69 -5.66
C TYR A 55 6.10 9.12 -4.62
N ARG A 56 6.82 10.20 -4.88
CA ARG A 56 7.83 10.69 -3.94
C ARG A 56 7.20 11.23 -2.67
N ASP A 57 6.11 11.96 -2.82
CA ASP A 57 5.40 12.50 -1.66
C ASP A 57 4.82 11.38 -0.83
N MET A 58 4.34 10.31 -1.47
CA MET A 58 3.83 9.16 -0.76
C MET A 58 4.92 8.48 0.07
N GLU A 59 6.11 8.37 -0.46
CA GLU A 59 7.25 7.83 0.28
C GLU A 59 7.50 8.65 1.54
N GLU A 60 7.54 9.97 1.41
CA GLU A 60 7.72 10.85 2.55
C GLU A 60 6.56 10.78 3.54
N TRP A 61 5.36 10.72 3.02
CA TRP A 61 4.18 10.64 3.87
C TRP A 61 4.19 9.37 4.71
N LEU A 62 4.57 8.26 4.12
CA LEU A 62 4.66 7.00 4.85
C LEU A 62 5.71 7.06 5.96
N LEU A 63 6.82 7.73 5.70
CA LEU A 63 7.85 7.91 6.73
C LEU A 63 7.31 8.63 7.95
N ALA A 64 6.33 9.50 7.76
CA ALA A 64 5.73 10.28 8.84
C ALA A 64 4.48 9.62 9.42
N SER A 65 4.00 8.52 8.85
CA SER A 65 2.70 7.96 9.20
C SER A 65 2.84 6.56 9.79
N SER A 66 3.41 6.48 10.97
CA SER A 66 3.70 5.20 11.60
C SER A 66 2.45 4.35 11.80
N GLU A 67 1.29 4.97 12.04
CA GLU A 67 0.06 4.21 12.22
C GLU A 67 -0.38 3.50 10.95
N VAL A 68 -0.27 4.18 9.81
CA VAL A 68 -0.61 3.57 8.52
C VAL A 68 0.40 2.49 8.18
N VAL A 69 1.67 2.75 8.41
CA VAL A 69 2.72 1.75 8.17
C VAL A 69 2.45 0.48 8.98
N SER A 70 2.08 0.64 10.24
CA SER A 70 1.75 -0.49 11.10
C SER A 70 0.49 -1.20 10.60
N THR A 71 -0.51 -0.45 10.19
CA THR A 71 -1.76 -1.02 9.68
C THR A 71 -1.52 -1.89 8.46
N LEU A 72 -0.64 -1.46 7.57
CA LEU A 72 -0.30 -2.22 6.37
C LEU A 72 0.78 -3.26 6.61
N ARG A 73 1.25 -3.36 7.86
CA ARG A 73 2.26 -4.34 8.27
C ARG A 73 3.55 -4.21 7.48
N LEU A 74 3.91 -2.98 7.14
CA LEU A 74 5.13 -2.72 6.39
C LEU A 74 6.34 -2.81 7.30
N LYS A 75 7.34 -3.57 6.88
CA LYS A 75 8.60 -3.66 7.60
C LYS A 75 9.55 -2.55 7.17
N ARG A 76 9.34 -2.03 5.99
CA ARG A 76 10.15 -0.95 5.41
C ARG A 76 9.22 -0.05 4.65
N ILE A 77 9.69 1.14 4.34
CA ILE A 77 8.92 2.08 3.54
C ILE A 77 9.27 1.83 2.07
N PRO A 78 8.28 1.50 1.23
CA PRO A 78 8.55 1.33 -0.20
C PRO A 78 8.96 2.66 -0.82
N ASP A 79 9.97 2.62 -1.68
CA ASP A 79 10.39 3.83 -2.33
C ASP A 79 9.47 4.15 -3.52
N HIS A 80 9.65 5.34 -4.09
CA HIS A 80 8.78 5.79 -5.17
C HIS A 80 8.85 4.88 -6.40
N THR A 81 10.01 4.28 -6.66
CA THR A 81 10.17 3.38 -7.80
C THR A 81 9.34 2.12 -7.60
N THR A 82 9.37 1.57 -6.40
CA THR A 82 8.60 0.37 -6.07
C THR A 82 7.10 0.64 -6.20
N LEU A 83 6.64 1.79 -5.73
CA LEU A 83 5.23 2.17 -5.85
C LEU A 83 4.83 2.34 -7.32
N CYS A 84 5.69 2.95 -8.10
CA CYS A 84 5.43 3.14 -9.53
C CYS A 84 5.31 1.80 -10.24
N ARG A 85 6.19 0.86 -9.94
CA ARG A 85 6.13 -0.48 -10.54
C ARG A 85 4.84 -1.19 -10.17
N MET A 86 4.41 -1.05 -8.93
CA MET A 86 3.16 -1.67 -8.49
C MET A 86 1.96 -1.07 -9.23
N PHE A 87 1.95 0.24 -9.37
CA PHE A 87 0.87 0.89 -10.11
C PHE A 87 0.80 0.39 -11.56
N LYS A 88 1.94 0.26 -12.21
CA LYS A 88 1.97 -0.26 -13.58
C LYS A 88 1.43 -1.68 -13.64
N ARG A 89 1.78 -2.50 -12.66
CA ARG A 89 1.27 -3.88 -12.59
C ARG A 89 -0.23 -3.90 -12.41
N MET A 90 -0.76 -3.04 -11.56
CA MET A 90 -2.20 -2.95 -11.33
C MET A 90 -2.92 -2.51 -12.60
N THR A 91 -2.36 -1.55 -13.31
CA THR A 91 -2.94 -1.03 -14.54
C THR A 91 -2.93 -2.09 -15.63
N MET A 92 -1.84 -2.82 -15.77
CA MET A 92 -1.74 -3.88 -16.76
C MET A 92 -2.74 -5.00 -16.51
N ALA A 93 -2.88 -5.38 -15.24
CA ALA A 93 -3.85 -6.41 -14.88
C ALA A 93 -5.27 -5.97 -15.22
N LYS A 94 -5.59 -4.71 -15.01
CA LYS A 94 -6.90 -4.18 -15.31
C LYS A 94 -7.17 -4.16 -16.81
N ILE A 95 -6.16 -3.82 -17.59
CA ILE A 95 -6.30 -3.78 -19.05
C ILE A 95 -6.54 -5.18 -19.61
N ARG A 96 -5.95 -6.18 -19.02
CA ARG A 96 -6.12 -7.54 -19.48
C ARG A 96 -7.45 -8.16 -19.09
N ALA A 97 -8.03 -7.63 -18.05
CA ALA A 97 -9.33 -8.12 -17.63
C ALA A 97 -10.39 -7.63 -18.60
#